data_2d825c6d50db9bdaed404ad39c9921ea
#
_entry.id   2d825c6d50db9bdaed404ad39c9921ea
#
_cell.length_a   1.000
_cell.length_b   1.000
_cell.length_c   1.000
_cell.angle_alpha   90.00
_cell.angle_beta   90.00
_cell.angle_gamma   90.00
#
_symmetry.space_group_name_H-M   'P 1'
#
loop_
_entity.id
_entity.type
_entity.pdbx_description
1 polymer ?
#
loop_
_entity_poly.entity_id
_entity_poly.type
_entity_poly.pdbx_seq_one_letter_code
_entity_poly.pdbx_strand_id
1 'polypeptide(L)'
;MSVLVYLETTESSVRTASLPAVTAARALAQHRPGELVGVIVGAGVNAAAQDAARYVDKVLVYDAPSLQAPLAETYAPVLADALKAAGADALVACATSTGKDVLPRVAALVEAGMASDISGVEGAATFKRLTYAGNAVTTVQVASPTVIVSVRQTAFGAAAPGASAGAVVARVVPALNALGAQFVALHASKSERPDLTEASIVVSGGRGMKSSENFKILEQLTDQLGGALGASRAAADSGMVPNDLQVGQTGKVVAPKLYIAVAISGAIQHLAGMKNSKVIVAINKDAEAPIFQVADYGLVADWEKAIPALMAELKK
;
A
#
# COMPACT_ATOMS: atom_id res chain seq x y z
N MET A 1 19.67 -17.33 10.03
CA MET A 1 19.07 -16.67 8.85
C MET A 1 18.19 -15.54 9.39
N SER A 2 18.22 -14.35 8.81
CA SER A 2 17.41 -13.23 9.27
C SER A 2 16.43 -12.81 8.19
N VAL A 3 15.31 -12.19 8.58
CA VAL A 3 14.37 -11.58 7.65
C VAL A 3 14.54 -10.07 7.74
N LEU A 4 14.87 -9.43 6.61
CA LEU A 4 14.95 -7.98 6.48
C LEU A 4 13.60 -7.43 6.05
N VAL A 5 13.10 -6.37 6.70
CA VAL A 5 11.89 -5.67 6.29
C VAL A 5 12.19 -4.21 5.98
N TYR A 6 11.92 -3.78 4.74
CA TYR A 6 12.03 -2.37 4.35
C TYR A 6 10.76 -1.64 4.75
N LEU A 7 10.94 -0.56 5.51
CA LEU A 7 9.88 0.28 6.04
C LEU A 7 9.98 1.68 5.45
N GLU A 8 8.97 2.08 4.70
CA GLU A 8 8.83 3.45 4.24
C GLU A 8 8.45 4.35 5.42
N THR A 9 8.93 5.59 5.39
CA THR A 9 8.78 6.53 6.49
C THR A 9 8.09 7.82 6.06
N THR A 10 7.51 8.49 7.03
CA THR A 10 7.27 9.93 7.03
C THR A 10 8.49 10.62 7.62
N GLU A 11 8.42 11.93 7.88
CA GLU A 11 9.50 12.67 8.54
C GLU A 11 9.86 12.11 9.94
N SER A 12 8.88 11.56 10.67
CA SER A 12 9.09 11.20 12.08
C SER A 12 8.67 9.77 12.45
N SER A 13 8.01 9.05 11.56
CA SER A 13 7.44 7.73 11.87
C SER A 13 7.49 6.77 10.70
N VAL A 14 7.29 5.49 10.95
CA VAL A 14 7.01 4.49 9.94
C VAL A 14 5.63 4.79 9.32
N ARG A 15 5.52 4.74 8.00
CA ARG A 15 4.22 4.84 7.33
C ARG A 15 3.36 3.65 7.71
N THR A 16 2.11 3.92 8.10
CA THR A 16 1.13 2.87 8.43
C THR A 16 0.98 1.86 7.29
N ALA A 17 1.09 2.33 6.05
CA ALA A 17 1.07 1.52 4.84
C ALA A 17 2.20 0.47 4.75
N SER A 18 3.28 0.61 5.54
CA SER A 18 4.40 -0.35 5.60
C SER A 18 4.23 -1.43 6.67
N LEU A 19 3.37 -1.22 7.66
CA LEU A 19 3.19 -2.16 8.78
C LEU A 19 2.68 -3.56 8.37
N PRO A 20 1.87 -3.75 7.32
CA PRO A 20 1.54 -5.08 6.80
C PRO A 20 2.76 -5.91 6.39
N ALA A 21 3.85 -5.27 5.94
CA ALA A 21 5.10 -5.98 5.63
C ALA A 21 5.76 -6.58 6.87
N VAL A 22 5.65 -5.91 8.03
CA VAL A 22 6.14 -6.46 9.30
C VAL A 22 5.35 -7.70 9.70
N THR A 23 4.03 -7.68 9.54
CA THR A 23 3.17 -8.84 9.82
C THR A 23 3.55 -10.03 8.93
N ALA A 24 3.73 -9.79 7.63
CA ALA A 24 4.18 -10.82 6.69
C ALA A 24 5.60 -11.31 7.00
N ALA A 25 6.51 -10.41 7.39
CA ALA A 25 7.88 -10.77 7.76
C ALA A 25 7.92 -11.59 9.06
N ARG A 26 7.07 -11.30 10.04
CA ARG A 26 6.89 -12.12 11.26
C ARG A 26 6.37 -13.53 10.92
N ALA A 27 5.44 -13.63 9.98
CA ALA A 27 4.96 -14.94 9.50
C ALA A 27 6.08 -15.70 8.77
N LEU A 28 6.89 -15.02 7.95
CA LEU A 28 8.01 -15.63 7.25
C LEU A 28 9.12 -16.09 8.22
N ALA A 29 9.38 -15.32 9.29
CA ALA A 29 10.35 -15.65 10.32
C ALA A 29 10.02 -16.94 11.08
N GLN A 30 8.75 -17.38 11.12
CA GLN A 30 8.36 -18.68 11.66
C GLN A 30 8.94 -19.85 10.84
N HIS A 31 9.19 -19.62 9.55
CA HIS A 31 9.78 -20.59 8.64
C HIS A 31 11.28 -20.34 8.37
N ARG A 32 11.79 -19.18 8.77
CA ARG A 32 13.19 -18.76 8.66
C ARG A 32 13.65 -18.22 10.00
N PRO A 33 13.98 -19.09 10.97
CA PRO A 33 14.31 -18.67 12.32
C PRO A 33 15.55 -17.78 12.33
N GLY A 34 15.44 -16.61 12.96
CA GLY A 34 16.49 -15.59 13.07
C GLY A 34 15.92 -14.25 13.51
N GLU A 35 16.74 -13.20 13.47
CA GLU A 35 16.31 -11.85 13.81
C GLU A 35 15.36 -11.28 12.74
N LEU A 36 14.35 -10.53 13.17
CA LEU A 36 13.59 -9.64 12.32
C LEU A 36 14.27 -8.27 12.29
N VAL A 37 14.90 -7.94 11.17
CA VAL A 37 15.67 -6.70 11.01
C VAL A 37 14.90 -5.72 10.17
N GLY A 38 14.64 -4.52 10.68
CA GLY A 38 14.10 -3.40 9.90
C GLY A 38 15.21 -2.68 9.14
N VAL A 39 14.90 -2.10 7.99
CA VAL A 39 15.77 -1.15 7.31
C VAL A 39 15.01 0.12 6.97
N ILE A 40 15.59 1.25 7.33
CA ILE A 40 15.14 2.60 7.04
C ILE A 40 16.16 3.27 6.13
N VAL A 41 15.68 3.87 5.06
CA VAL A 41 16.50 4.54 4.03
C VAL A 41 15.91 5.92 3.78
N GLY A 42 16.72 6.99 3.86
CA GLY A 42 16.24 8.34 3.60
C GLY A 42 17.22 9.43 4.00
N ALA A 43 16.72 10.65 4.17
CA ALA A 43 17.45 11.79 4.70
C ALA A 43 16.72 12.36 5.93
N GLY A 44 17.40 12.50 7.06
CA GLY A 44 16.82 12.97 8.31
C GLY A 44 15.87 11.96 8.97
N VAL A 45 16.09 10.64 8.80
CA VAL A 45 15.16 9.57 9.18
C VAL A 45 15.35 9.02 10.59
N ASN A 46 16.14 9.65 11.44
CA ASN A 46 16.44 9.14 12.78
C ASN A 46 15.21 8.97 13.69
N ALA A 47 14.26 9.91 13.65
CA ALA A 47 13.03 9.80 14.42
C ALA A 47 12.17 8.60 13.96
N ALA A 48 12.04 8.42 12.65
CA ALA A 48 11.35 7.29 12.07
C ALA A 48 12.03 5.95 12.40
N ALA A 49 13.35 5.92 12.51
CA ALA A 49 14.10 4.74 12.91
C ALA A 49 13.81 4.32 14.37
N GLN A 50 13.62 5.29 15.27
CA GLN A 50 13.20 5.02 16.66
C GLN A 50 11.77 4.47 16.72
N ASP A 51 10.87 4.99 15.87
CA ASP A 51 9.53 4.41 15.77
C ASP A 51 9.57 3.00 15.18
N ALA A 52 10.38 2.75 14.14
CA ALA A 52 10.57 1.43 13.53
C ALA A 52 11.06 0.37 14.53
N ALA A 53 11.94 0.77 15.48
CA ALA A 53 12.46 -0.11 16.51
C ALA A 53 11.37 -0.74 17.40
N ARG A 54 10.18 -0.17 17.45
CA ARG A 54 9.04 -0.73 18.18
C ARG A 54 8.45 -1.99 17.52
N TYR A 55 8.81 -2.27 16.28
CA TYR A 55 8.19 -3.33 15.49
C TYR A 55 9.12 -4.50 15.17
N VAL A 56 10.42 -4.33 15.33
CA VAL A 56 11.48 -5.27 14.92
C VAL A 56 12.58 -5.39 15.98
N ASP A 57 13.41 -6.44 15.89
CA ASP A 57 14.48 -6.71 16.88
C ASP A 57 15.67 -5.75 16.71
N LYS A 58 15.93 -5.27 15.50
CA LYS A 58 17.00 -4.37 15.13
C LYS A 58 16.59 -3.52 13.94
N VAL A 59 17.05 -2.27 13.87
CA VAL A 59 16.86 -1.36 12.74
C VAL A 59 18.21 -0.95 12.17
N LEU A 60 18.44 -1.17 10.88
CA LEU A 60 19.55 -0.60 10.13
C LEU A 60 19.11 0.73 9.53
N VAL A 61 19.87 1.79 9.76
CA VAL A 61 19.53 3.16 9.31
C VAL A 61 20.56 3.64 8.31
N TYR A 62 20.12 3.93 7.10
CA TYR A 62 20.91 4.59 6.06
C TYR A 62 20.37 6.00 5.87
N ASP A 63 21.03 6.96 6.50
CA ASP A 63 20.63 8.37 6.54
C ASP A 63 21.66 9.23 5.80
N ALA A 64 21.29 9.78 4.64
CA ALA A 64 22.14 10.66 3.87
C ALA A 64 21.33 11.59 2.95
N PRO A 65 21.82 12.81 2.65
CA PRO A 65 21.15 13.73 1.72
C PRO A 65 20.89 13.12 0.32
N SER A 66 21.77 12.24 -0.15
CA SER A 66 21.62 11.53 -1.43
C SER A 66 20.43 10.56 -1.48
N LEU A 67 19.82 10.28 -0.33
CA LEU A 67 18.66 9.38 -0.17
C LEU A 67 17.37 10.16 0.12
N GLN A 68 17.32 11.46 -0.12
CA GLN A 68 16.15 12.30 0.13
C GLN A 68 14.90 11.85 -0.64
N ALA A 69 15.09 11.31 -1.84
CA ALA A 69 13.99 10.80 -2.66
C ALA A 69 14.16 9.29 -2.92
N PRO A 70 13.06 8.49 -2.87
CA PRO A 70 13.10 7.05 -3.06
C PRO A 70 13.24 6.67 -4.55
N LEU A 71 14.38 6.98 -5.15
CA LEU A 71 14.72 6.53 -6.50
C LEU A 71 15.23 5.09 -6.44
N ALA A 72 14.78 4.23 -7.33
CA ALA A 72 15.21 2.83 -7.36
C ALA A 72 16.72 2.70 -7.58
N GLU A 73 17.32 3.64 -8.30
CA GLU A 73 18.75 3.73 -8.55
C GLU A 73 19.59 3.89 -7.29
N THR A 74 19.10 4.64 -6.33
CA THR A 74 19.80 4.91 -5.07
C THR A 74 19.39 3.94 -3.96
N TYR A 75 18.11 3.58 -3.88
CA TYR A 75 17.60 2.74 -2.81
C TYR A 75 17.93 1.25 -3.00
N ALA A 76 17.91 0.74 -4.23
CA ALA A 76 18.17 -0.68 -4.43
C ALA A 76 19.59 -1.13 -4.03
N PRO A 77 20.68 -0.39 -4.36
CA PRO A 77 22.02 -0.72 -3.84
C PRO A 77 22.11 -0.68 -2.31
N VAL A 78 21.42 0.28 -1.67
CA VAL A 78 21.38 0.38 -0.20
C VAL A 78 20.67 -0.82 0.41
N LEU A 79 19.54 -1.25 -0.14
CA LEU A 79 18.81 -2.43 0.35
C LEU A 79 19.58 -3.72 0.09
N ALA A 80 20.33 -3.81 -1.00
CA ALA A 80 21.23 -4.93 -1.28
C ALA A 80 22.39 -4.99 -0.26
N ASP A 81 22.95 -3.83 0.15
CA ASP A 81 23.92 -3.73 1.23
C ASP A 81 23.30 -4.12 2.58
N ALA A 82 22.08 -3.66 2.86
CA ALA A 82 21.36 -3.98 4.08
C ALA A 82 21.09 -5.48 4.24
N LEU A 83 20.77 -6.20 3.16
CA LEU A 83 20.63 -7.65 3.15
C LEU A 83 21.93 -8.34 3.64
N LYS A 84 23.07 -7.91 3.09
CA LYS A 84 24.38 -8.44 3.49
C LYS A 84 24.72 -8.08 4.93
N ALA A 85 24.49 -6.83 5.34
CA ALA A 85 24.77 -6.33 6.66
C ALA A 85 23.93 -6.99 7.76
N ALA A 86 22.69 -7.38 7.43
CA ALA A 86 21.82 -8.14 8.34
C ALA A 86 22.10 -9.64 8.34
N GLY A 87 22.92 -10.16 7.43
CA GLY A 87 23.03 -11.60 7.19
C GLY A 87 21.68 -12.21 6.82
N ALA A 88 20.84 -11.44 6.13
CA ALA A 88 19.48 -11.83 5.81
C ALA A 88 19.42 -12.54 4.45
N ASP A 89 18.55 -13.53 4.37
CA ASP A 89 18.26 -14.28 3.15
C ASP A 89 16.82 -14.04 2.63
N ALA A 90 16.12 -13.11 3.27
CA ALA A 90 14.81 -12.63 2.80
C ALA A 90 14.70 -11.11 2.96
N LEU A 91 14.16 -10.42 1.96
CA LEU A 91 13.74 -9.02 2.03
C LEU A 91 12.23 -8.93 1.78
N VAL A 92 11.53 -8.30 2.69
CA VAL A 92 10.09 -8.08 2.65
C VAL A 92 9.78 -6.59 2.64
N ALA A 93 8.89 -6.13 1.78
CA ALA A 93 8.33 -4.76 1.82
C ALA A 93 6.90 -4.75 1.32
N CYS A 94 6.15 -3.69 1.58
CA CYS A 94 4.82 -3.53 1.00
C CYS A 94 4.86 -3.25 -0.51
N ALA A 95 3.85 -3.72 -1.23
CA ALA A 95 3.65 -3.49 -2.66
C ALA A 95 3.11 -2.07 -2.94
N THR A 96 3.71 -1.06 -2.32
CA THR A 96 3.51 0.36 -2.61
C THR A 96 4.12 0.72 -3.97
N SER A 97 3.95 1.94 -4.45
CA SER A 97 4.64 2.42 -5.66
C SER A 97 6.16 2.30 -5.52
N THR A 98 6.71 2.71 -4.36
CA THR A 98 8.14 2.59 -4.04
C THR A 98 8.58 1.12 -3.98
N GLY A 99 7.84 0.27 -3.25
CA GLY A 99 8.18 -1.14 -3.13
C GLY A 99 8.16 -1.88 -4.47
N LYS A 100 7.18 -1.59 -5.32
CA LYS A 100 7.08 -2.17 -6.68
C LYS A 100 8.20 -1.73 -7.61
N ASP A 101 8.73 -0.52 -7.43
CA ASP A 101 9.83 0.02 -8.22
C ASP A 101 11.19 -0.50 -7.73
N VAL A 102 11.42 -0.47 -6.42
CA VAL A 102 12.74 -0.77 -5.82
C VAL A 102 13.01 -2.28 -5.73
N LEU A 103 12.04 -3.10 -5.26
CA LEU A 103 12.30 -4.51 -4.96
C LEU A 103 12.73 -5.37 -6.16
N PRO A 104 12.17 -5.23 -7.37
CA PRO A 104 12.64 -5.99 -8.53
C PRO A 104 14.10 -5.69 -8.87
N ARG A 105 14.51 -4.44 -8.67
CA ARG A 105 15.91 -4.02 -8.88
C ARG A 105 16.83 -4.61 -7.82
N VAL A 106 16.41 -4.65 -6.54
CA VAL A 106 17.16 -5.37 -5.51
C VAL A 106 17.29 -6.84 -5.86
N ALA A 107 16.19 -7.49 -6.29
CA ALA A 107 16.21 -8.90 -6.67
C ALA A 107 17.27 -9.18 -7.77
N ALA A 108 17.33 -8.32 -8.79
CA ALA A 108 18.32 -8.42 -9.86
C ALA A 108 19.76 -8.20 -9.33
N LEU A 109 19.98 -7.22 -8.43
CA LEU A 109 21.31 -6.91 -7.89
C LEU A 109 21.88 -8.03 -7.02
N VAL A 110 21.02 -8.79 -6.34
CA VAL A 110 21.42 -9.89 -5.46
C VAL A 110 21.17 -11.27 -6.07
N GLU A 111 20.85 -11.33 -7.36
CA GLU A 111 20.54 -12.57 -8.11
C GLU A 111 19.49 -13.44 -7.43
N ALA A 112 18.48 -12.81 -6.83
CA ALA A 112 17.41 -13.45 -6.08
C ALA A 112 16.11 -13.55 -6.88
N GLY A 113 15.34 -14.62 -6.62
CA GLY A 113 13.96 -14.70 -7.10
C GLY A 113 13.03 -13.79 -6.29
N MET A 114 11.93 -13.36 -6.93
CA MET A 114 10.95 -12.48 -6.30
C MET A 114 9.53 -13.04 -6.37
N ALA A 115 8.82 -13.01 -5.23
CA ALA A 115 7.38 -13.19 -5.16
C ALA A 115 6.70 -11.84 -4.97
N SER A 116 5.96 -11.37 -6.00
CA SER A 116 5.33 -10.04 -5.97
C SER A 116 3.88 -10.09 -5.50
N ASP A 117 3.50 -9.08 -4.70
CA ASP A 117 2.13 -8.80 -4.24
C ASP A 117 1.49 -10.02 -3.56
N ILE A 118 2.23 -10.65 -2.63
CA ILE A 118 1.78 -11.82 -1.91
C ILE A 118 0.58 -11.51 -1.00
N SER A 119 -0.31 -12.50 -0.88
CA SER A 119 -1.46 -12.46 0.03
C SER A 119 -1.38 -13.48 1.17
N GLY A 120 -0.33 -14.29 1.23
CA GLY A 120 -0.09 -15.25 2.30
C GLY A 120 1.32 -15.83 2.25
N VAL A 121 1.81 -16.27 3.42
CA VAL A 121 3.08 -16.98 3.61
C VAL A 121 2.74 -18.42 3.99
N GLU A 122 3.21 -19.39 3.19
CA GLU A 122 2.92 -20.82 3.37
C GLU A 122 4.17 -21.61 3.76
N GLY A 123 5.35 -21.00 3.66
CA GLY A 123 6.62 -21.65 3.98
C GLY A 123 7.81 -20.71 3.77
N ALA A 124 9.00 -21.22 3.96
CA ALA A 124 10.24 -20.42 3.87
C ALA A 124 10.45 -19.72 2.53
N ALA A 125 9.93 -20.28 1.44
CA ALA A 125 10.02 -19.71 0.09
C ALA A 125 8.70 -19.90 -0.69
N THR A 126 7.60 -20.21 -0.01
CA THR A 126 6.30 -20.52 -0.63
C THR A 126 5.26 -19.49 -0.20
N PHE A 127 4.58 -18.90 -1.17
CA PHE A 127 3.69 -17.76 -0.97
C PHE A 127 2.40 -17.93 -1.75
N LYS A 128 1.29 -17.39 -1.21
CA LYS A 128 0.06 -17.18 -1.96
C LYS A 128 0.07 -15.80 -2.60
N ARG A 129 -0.48 -15.70 -3.81
CA ARG A 129 -0.73 -14.43 -4.47
C ARG A 129 -2.02 -14.47 -5.30
N LEU A 130 -2.64 -13.31 -5.47
CA LEU A 130 -3.82 -13.19 -6.30
C LEU A 130 -3.42 -12.98 -7.76
N THR A 131 -4.09 -13.69 -8.67
CA THR A 131 -3.95 -13.58 -10.12
C THR A 131 -5.32 -13.36 -10.77
N TYR A 132 -5.35 -13.00 -12.06
CA TYR A 132 -6.60 -12.73 -12.80
C TYR A 132 -7.52 -11.74 -12.07
N ALA A 133 -6.97 -10.58 -11.70
CA ALA A 133 -7.68 -9.54 -10.94
C ALA A 133 -8.28 -10.04 -9.60
N GLY A 134 -7.65 -11.05 -9.00
CA GLY A 134 -8.06 -11.63 -7.71
C GLY A 134 -9.11 -12.73 -7.82
N ASN A 135 -9.38 -13.24 -9.02
CA ASN A 135 -10.30 -14.37 -9.22
C ASN A 135 -9.63 -15.74 -8.96
N ALA A 136 -8.31 -15.80 -8.96
CA ALA A 136 -7.55 -17.00 -8.65
C ALA A 136 -6.51 -16.73 -7.55
N VAL A 137 -6.32 -17.69 -6.67
CA VAL A 137 -5.23 -17.70 -5.69
C VAL A 137 -4.20 -18.71 -6.17
N THR A 138 -2.99 -18.23 -6.45
CA THR A 138 -1.88 -19.06 -6.92
C THR A 138 -0.87 -19.23 -5.80
N THR A 139 -0.44 -20.46 -5.53
CA THR A 139 0.71 -20.75 -4.69
C THR A 139 1.96 -20.74 -5.57
N VAL A 140 2.95 -19.94 -5.19
CA VAL A 140 4.23 -19.80 -5.90
C VAL A 140 5.37 -20.16 -4.96
N GLN A 141 6.40 -20.81 -5.50
CA GLN A 141 7.65 -21.11 -4.80
C GLN A 141 8.81 -20.38 -5.48
N VAL A 142 9.61 -19.69 -4.68
CA VAL A 142 10.85 -19.04 -5.12
C VAL A 142 11.99 -20.04 -4.96
N ALA A 143 12.68 -20.36 -6.05
CA ALA A 143 13.72 -21.40 -6.04
C ALA A 143 15.11 -20.91 -5.58
N SER A 144 15.35 -19.58 -5.54
CA SER A 144 16.63 -19.03 -5.09
C SER A 144 16.81 -19.11 -3.57
N PRO A 145 18.05 -19.21 -3.07
CA PRO A 145 18.33 -19.18 -1.63
C PRO A 145 17.85 -17.90 -0.95
N THR A 146 18.09 -16.75 -1.60
CA THR A 146 17.59 -15.45 -1.17
C THR A 146 16.24 -15.20 -1.84
N VAL A 147 15.27 -14.69 -1.07
CA VAL A 147 13.93 -14.38 -1.57
C VAL A 147 13.59 -12.90 -1.36
N ILE A 148 13.06 -12.27 -2.40
CA ILE A 148 12.54 -10.90 -2.32
C ILE A 148 11.02 -10.96 -2.42
N VAL A 149 10.34 -10.26 -1.51
CA VAL A 149 8.87 -10.37 -1.38
C VAL A 149 8.25 -8.99 -1.31
N SER A 150 7.30 -8.70 -2.20
CA SER A 150 6.39 -7.58 -1.99
C SER A 150 5.04 -8.07 -1.46
N VAL A 151 4.51 -7.36 -0.47
CA VAL A 151 3.33 -7.74 0.31
C VAL A 151 2.12 -6.92 -0.10
N ARG A 152 1.02 -7.56 -0.39
CA ARG A 152 -0.27 -6.89 -0.60
C ARG A 152 -0.75 -6.31 0.72
N GLN A 153 -0.79 -4.99 0.83
CA GLN A 153 -1.14 -4.28 2.07
C GLN A 153 -2.50 -4.70 2.65
N THR A 154 -3.46 -4.97 1.78
CA THR A 154 -4.83 -5.33 2.18
C THR A 154 -5.00 -6.80 2.59
N ALA A 155 -3.97 -7.63 2.43
CA ALA A 155 -4.01 -9.05 2.80
C ALA A 155 -3.44 -9.34 4.20
N PHE A 156 -2.73 -8.37 4.77
CA PHE A 156 -2.13 -8.51 6.10
C PHE A 156 -2.55 -7.31 6.96
N GLY A 157 -2.87 -7.55 8.21
CA GLY A 157 -3.14 -6.49 9.18
C GLY A 157 -1.88 -5.68 9.48
N ALA A 158 -2.03 -4.41 9.83
CA ALA A 158 -0.92 -3.61 10.34
C ALA A 158 -0.34 -4.24 11.61
N ALA A 159 0.98 -4.34 11.69
CA ALA A 159 1.64 -4.91 12.86
C ALA A 159 1.45 -4.01 14.08
N ALA A 160 1.18 -4.63 15.23
CA ALA A 160 1.26 -3.95 16.51
C ALA A 160 2.72 -3.84 16.97
N PRO A 161 3.07 -2.78 17.75
CA PRO A 161 4.36 -2.67 18.40
C PRO A 161 4.67 -3.90 19.27
N GLY A 162 5.94 -4.26 19.36
CA GLY A 162 6.44 -5.28 20.28
C GLY A 162 6.46 -4.82 21.74
N ALA A 163 6.76 -5.74 22.64
CA ALA A 163 6.89 -5.45 24.08
C ALA A 163 8.13 -4.59 24.43
N SER A 164 9.17 -4.64 23.59
CA SER A 164 10.42 -3.88 23.74
C SER A 164 10.84 -3.29 22.40
N ALA A 165 11.57 -2.19 22.44
CA ALA A 165 12.15 -1.60 21.26
C ALA A 165 13.46 -2.34 20.88
N GLY A 166 13.66 -2.57 19.60
CA GLY A 166 14.88 -3.12 19.04
C GLY A 166 16.04 -2.12 19.01
N ALA A 167 17.25 -2.61 18.77
CA ALA A 167 18.43 -1.78 18.64
C ALA A 167 18.42 -0.99 17.32
N VAL A 168 18.78 0.29 17.36
CA VAL A 168 18.95 1.15 16.17
C VAL A 168 20.43 1.25 15.84
N VAL A 169 20.82 0.89 14.62
CA VAL A 169 22.21 0.82 14.17
C VAL A 169 22.37 1.66 12.90
N ALA A 170 23.15 2.74 13.01
CA ALA A 170 23.51 3.55 11.85
C ALA A 170 24.46 2.80 10.91
N ARG A 171 24.26 2.94 9.62
CA ARG A 171 25.06 2.32 8.56
C ARG A 171 25.60 3.39 7.60
N VAL A 172 26.78 3.13 7.09
CA VAL A 172 27.35 3.97 6.04
C VAL A 172 26.65 3.64 4.71
N VAL A 173 26.21 4.67 4.01
CA VAL A 173 25.62 4.50 2.68
C VAL A 173 26.69 4.00 1.70
N PRO A 174 26.46 2.91 0.97
CA PRO A 174 27.41 2.43 -0.01
C PRO A 174 27.62 3.45 -1.14
N ALA A 175 28.71 3.33 -1.88
CA ALA A 175 28.93 4.17 -3.05
C ALA A 175 27.79 4.00 -4.06
N LEU A 176 27.13 5.11 -4.40
CA LEU A 176 26.04 5.13 -5.36
C LEU A 176 26.56 5.58 -6.73
N ASN A 177 26.30 4.77 -7.75
CA ASN A 177 26.63 5.15 -9.12
C ASN A 177 25.63 6.19 -9.65
N ALA A 178 26.11 7.20 -10.35
CA ALA A 178 25.25 8.14 -11.06
C ALA A 178 24.59 7.42 -12.25
N LEU A 179 23.28 7.20 -12.21
CA LEU A 179 22.54 6.46 -13.24
C LEU A 179 21.69 7.35 -14.16
N GLY A 180 21.92 8.66 -14.11
CA GLY A 180 21.23 9.63 -14.97
C GLY A 180 19.85 10.05 -14.48
N ALA A 181 19.23 9.34 -13.52
CA ALA A 181 17.98 9.78 -12.89
C ALA A 181 18.27 10.80 -11.80
N GLN A 182 17.48 11.87 -11.75
CA GLN A 182 17.61 12.95 -10.78
C GLN A 182 16.24 13.31 -10.21
N PHE A 183 16.13 13.40 -8.89
CA PHE A 183 14.94 13.95 -8.27
C PHE A 183 14.87 15.45 -8.53
N VAL A 184 13.77 15.91 -9.12
CA VAL A 184 13.54 17.34 -9.39
C VAL A 184 12.63 17.94 -8.34
N ALA A 185 11.42 17.40 -8.21
CA ALA A 185 10.44 17.85 -7.23
C ALA A 185 9.32 16.81 -7.04
N LEU A 186 8.70 16.84 -5.87
CA LEU A 186 7.44 16.14 -5.60
C LEU A 186 6.32 17.18 -5.46
N HIS A 187 5.39 17.16 -6.40
CA HIS A 187 4.16 17.94 -6.33
C HIS A 187 3.07 17.10 -5.68
N ALA A 188 3.12 16.97 -4.35
CA ALA A 188 2.08 16.27 -3.61
C ALA A 188 0.84 17.17 -3.45
N SER A 189 -0.34 16.65 -3.74
CA SER A 189 -1.58 17.29 -3.36
C SER A 189 -1.67 17.32 -1.84
N LYS A 190 -1.71 18.52 -1.24
CA LYS A 190 -1.97 18.67 0.19
C LYS A 190 -3.46 18.37 0.42
N SER A 191 -3.76 17.28 1.05
CA SER A 191 -5.11 16.95 1.52
C SER A 191 -5.10 16.83 3.04
N GLU A 192 -6.10 17.40 3.71
CA GLU A 192 -6.34 17.17 5.13
C GLU A 192 -6.99 15.80 5.39
N ARG A 193 -7.47 15.14 4.32
CA ARG A 193 -8.05 13.80 4.39
C ARG A 193 -6.96 12.74 4.51
N PRO A 194 -7.25 11.61 5.17
CA PRO A 194 -6.31 10.49 5.26
C PRO A 194 -5.93 9.97 3.87
N ASP A 195 -4.75 9.34 3.75
CA ASP A 195 -4.36 8.68 2.49
C ASP A 195 -5.37 7.58 2.15
N LEU A 196 -5.69 7.47 0.87
CA LEU A 196 -6.69 6.54 0.36
C LEU A 196 -6.39 5.07 0.74
N THR A 197 -5.10 4.71 0.83
CA THR A 197 -4.68 3.35 1.20
C THR A 197 -4.70 3.08 2.71
N GLU A 198 -4.80 4.12 3.53
CA GLU A 198 -4.77 4.03 5.00
C GLU A 198 -6.14 4.35 5.63
N ALA A 199 -7.05 4.93 4.86
CA ALA A 199 -8.36 5.37 5.33
C ALA A 199 -9.24 4.18 5.76
N SER A 200 -9.92 4.33 6.90
CA SER A 200 -10.90 3.34 7.37
C SER A 200 -12.25 3.45 6.67
N ILE A 201 -12.54 4.58 6.04
CA ILE A 201 -13.74 4.84 5.24
C ILE A 201 -13.30 5.42 3.91
N VAL A 202 -13.83 4.88 2.81
CA VAL A 202 -13.57 5.39 1.45
C VAL A 202 -14.92 5.64 0.76
N VAL A 203 -15.08 6.85 0.24
CA VAL A 203 -16.21 7.22 -0.62
C VAL A 203 -15.68 7.40 -2.03
N SER A 204 -16.18 6.62 -2.99
CA SER A 204 -15.68 6.63 -4.36
C SER A 204 -16.75 6.98 -5.37
N GLY A 205 -16.41 7.88 -6.30
CA GLY A 205 -17.25 8.28 -7.41
C GLY A 205 -16.90 7.60 -8.72
N GLY A 206 -17.92 7.22 -9.48
CA GLY A 206 -17.78 6.68 -10.82
C GLY A 206 -17.95 7.74 -11.92
N ARG A 207 -17.79 7.31 -13.19
CA ARG A 207 -18.07 8.16 -14.36
C ARG A 207 -19.51 8.69 -14.37
N GLY A 208 -20.44 8.00 -13.70
CA GLY A 208 -21.84 8.45 -13.60
C GLY A 208 -22.03 9.70 -12.74
N MET A 209 -20.96 10.21 -12.08
CA MET A 209 -20.95 11.55 -11.45
C MET A 209 -20.98 12.69 -12.49
N LYS A 210 -20.64 12.43 -13.73
CA LYS A 210 -20.77 13.29 -14.92
C LYS A 210 -19.75 14.44 -15.01
N SER A 211 -19.37 15.08 -13.90
CA SER A 211 -18.44 16.22 -13.90
C SER A 211 -17.65 16.32 -12.60
N SER A 212 -16.56 17.12 -12.59
CA SER A 212 -15.78 17.43 -11.40
C SER A 212 -16.56 18.21 -10.34
N GLU A 213 -17.47 19.09 -10.76
CA GLU A 213 -18.35 19.85 -9.84
C GLU A 213 -19.20 18.90 -8.99
N ASN A 214 -19.66 17.82 -9.59
CA ASN A 214 -20.51 16.85 -8.90
C ASN A 214 -19.73 16.00 -7.88
N PHE A 215 -18.40 15.91 -8.03
CA PHE A 215 -17.58 15.26 -6.99
C PHE A 215 -17.55 16.03 -5.67
N LYS A 216 -17.86 17.34 -5.66
CA LYS A 216 -17.91 18.14 -4.44
C LYS A 216 -18.89 17.60 -3.39
N ILE A 217 -19.99 16.99 -3.82
CA ILE A 217 -20.93 16.38 -2.87
C ILE A 217 -20.34 15.11 -2.22
N LEU A 218 -19.51 14.35 -2.97
CA LEU A 218 -18.80 13.21 -2.41
C LEU A 218 -17.68 13.67 -1.48
N GLU A 219 -17.02 14.78 -1.76
CA GLU A 219 -16.05 15.42 -0.87
C GLU A 219 -16.71 15.76 0.47
N GLN A 220 -17.87 16.42 0.44
CA GLN A 220 -18.63 16.76 1.66
C GLN A 220 -19.04 15.53 2.45
N LEU A 221 -19.53 14.47 1.79
CA LEU A 221 -19.86 13.21 2.44
C LEU A 221 -18.61 12.57 3.06
N THR A 222 -17.50 12.59 2.34
CA THR A 222 -16.21 12.07 2.78
C THR A 222 -15.72 12.80 4.04
N ASP A 223 -15.81 14.13 4.05
CA ASP A 223 -15.40 14.97 5.18
C ASP A 223 -16.31 14.72 6.42
N GLN A 224 -17.62 14.57 6.19
CA GLN A 224 -18.57 14.25 7.26
C GLN A 224 -18.28 12.89 7.91
N LEU A 225 -17.78 11.93 7.14
CA LEU A 225 -17.43 10.59 7.59
C LEU A 225 -15.98 10.46 8.10
N GLY A 226 -15.14 11.50 7.93
CA GLY A 226 -13.71 11.45 8.25
C GLY A 226 -12.95 10.43 7.41
N GLY A 227 -13.36 10.25 6.16
CA GLY A 227 -12.83 9.25 5.24
C GLY A 227 -11.88 9.81 4.18
N ALA A 228 -11.57 9.00 3.17
CA ALA A 228 -10.84 9.39 1.97
C ALA A 228 -11.74 9.34 0.73
N LEU A 229 -11.49 10.27 -0.20
CA LEU A 229 -12.17 10.29 -1.50
C LEU A 229 -11.42 9.39 -2.48
N GLY A 230 -12.16 8.54 -3.18
CA GLY A 230 -11.66 7.72 -4.26
C GLY A 230 -12.46 7.93 -5.55
N ALA A 231 -11.97 7.33 -6.63
CA ALA A 231 -12.67 7.39 -7.92
C ALA A 231 -12.42 6.13 -8.76
N SER A 232 -13.31 5.86 -9.69
CA SER A 232 -13.06 4.87 -10.73
C SER A 232 -12.04 5.38 -11.75
N ARG A 233 -11.34 4.47 -12.44
CA ARG A 233 -10.46 4.83 -13.55
C ARG A 233 -11.14 5.72 -14.59
N ALA A 234 -12.37 5.38 -14.97
CA ALA A 234 -13.11 6.15 -15.96
C ALA A 234 -13.40 7.60 -15.52
N ALA A 235 -13.55 7.86 -14.22
CA ALA A 235 -13.71 9.22 -13.72
C ALA A 235 -12.37 9.98 -13.73
N ALA A 236 -11.26 9.33 -13.35
CA ALA A 236 -9.94 9.91 -13.41
C ALA A 236 -9.48 10.20 -14.85
N ASP A 237 -9.61 9.21 -15.75
CA ASP A 237 -9.27 9.37 -17.18
C ASP A 237 -10.09 10.48 -17.87
N SER A 238 -11.31 10.75 -17.37
CA SER A 238 -12.16 11.86 -17.87
C SER A 238 -11.81 13.22 -17.23
N GLY A 239 -10.78 13.31 -16.40
CA GLY A 239 -10.35 14.54 -15.75
C GLY A 239 -11.30 15.06 -14.67
N MET A 240 -12.24 14.25 -14.19
CA MET A 240 -13.16 14.64 -13.11
C MET A 240 -12.46 14.77 -11.75
N VAL A 241 -11.42 13.96 -11.55
CA VAL A 241 -10.57 13.95 -10.36
C VAL A 241 -9.11 13.66 -10.74
N PRO A 242 -8.13 13.99 -9.90
CA PRO A 242 -6.74 13.61 -10.08
C PRO A 242 -6.55 12.08 -10.09
N ASN A 243 -5.53 11.60 -10.84
CA ASN A 243 -5.22 10.17 -10.98
C ASN A 243 -4.80 9.49 -9.67
N ASP A 244 -4.27 10.22 -8.71
CA ASP A 244 -3.89 9.72 -7.38
C ASP A 244 -5.10 9.27 -6.52
N LEU A 245 -6.33 9.65 -6.91
CA LEU A 245 -7.58 9.18 -6.31
C LEU A 245 -8.13 7.91 -6.96
N GLN A 246 -7.48 7.39 -8.01
CA GLN A 246 -7.96 6.20 -8.69
C GLN A 246 -7.85 4.95 -7.81
N VAL A 247 -8.99 4.25 -7.64
CA VAL A 247 -9.10 2.93 -7.02
C VAL A 247 -9.27 1.87 -8.12
N GLY A 248 -8.46 0.82 -8.06
CA GLY A 248 -8.55 -0.29 -9.02
C GLY A 248 -7.22 -1.02 -9.22
N GLN A 249 -7.22 -1.94 -10.17
CA GLN A 249 -6.06 -2.78 -10.49
C GLN A 249 -4.80 -1.97 -10.86
N THR A 250 -4.98 -0.86 -11.58
CA THR A 250 -3.90 0.03 -12.03
C THR A 250 -3.75 1.28 -11.17
N GLY A 251 -4.65 1.48 -10.22
CA GLY A 251 -4.62 2.55 -9.22
C GLY A 251 -4.24 2.03 -7.84
N LYS A 252 -4.77 2.69 -6.82
CA LYS A 252 -4.60 2.26 -5.43
C LYS A 252 -5.52 1.07 -5.11
N VAL A 253 -5.00 0.09 -4.37
CA VAL A 253 -5.78 -1.02 -3.81
C VAL A 253 -6.09 -0.68 -2.36
N VAL A 254 -7.37 -0.72 -2.02
CA VAL A 254 -7.89 -0.33 -0.71
C VAL A 254 -8.71 -1.45 -0.08
N ALA A 255 -8.74 -1.53 1.25
CA ALA A 255 -9.62 -2.43 2.01
C ALA A 255 -10.09 -1.72 3.30
N PRO A 256 -10.88 -0.64 3.17
CA PRO A 256 -11.41 0.08 4.32
C PRO A 256 -12.43 -0.77 5.09
N LYS A 257 -12.78 -0.30 6.28
CA LYS A 257 -13.93 -0.86 7.02
C LYS A 257 -15.26 -0.60 6.31
N LEU A 258 -15.35 0.54 5.60
CA LEU A 258 -16.52 0.92 4.82
C LEU A 258 -16.08 1.52 3.48
N TYR A 259 -16.58 0.95 2.40
CA TYR A 259 -16.43 1.46 1.04
C TYR A 259 -17.79 1.84 0.46
N ILE A 260 -17.97 3.11 0.11
CA ILE A 260 -19.20 3.61 -0.51
C ILE A 260 -18.94 3.86 -1.99
N ALA A 261 -19.52 3.05 -2.87
CA ALA A 261 -19.42 3.14 -4.32
C ALA A 261 -20.60 3.92 -4.90
N VAL A 262 -20.36 5.11 -5.42
CA VAL A 262 -21.40 5.99 -5.96
C VAL A 262 -21.28 6.09 -7.47
N ALA A 263 -22.33 5.70 -8.19
CA ALA A 263 -22.40 5.72 -9.65
C ALA A 263 -21.20 5.00 -10.34
N ILE A 264 -20.71 3.93 -9.70
CA ILE A 264 -19.66 3.03 -10.18
C ILE A 264 -20.31 1.78 -10.76
N SER A 265 -19.92 1.36 -11.98
CA SER A 265 -20.48 0.17 -12.61
C SER A 265 -20.05 -1.15 -11.99
N GLY A 266 -18.86 -1.20 -11.39
CA GLY A 266 -18.31 -2.45 -10.86
C GLY A 266 -17.56 -3.28 -11.90
N ALA A 267 -16.86 -2.63 -12.83
CA ALA A 267 -15.95 -3.33 -13.73
C ALA A 267 -14.88 -4.11 -12.92
N ILE A 268 -14.48 -5.27 -13.43
CA ILE A 268 -13.55 -6.20 -12.73
C ILE A 268 -12.25 -5.52 -12.28
N GLN A 269 -11.76 -4.54 -13.05
CA GLN A 269 -10.56 -3.77 -12.74
C GLN A 269 -10.76 -2.87 -11.50
N HIS A 270 -11.97 -2.32 -11.31
CA HIS A 270 -12.31 -1.55 -10.12
C HIS A 270 -12.47 -2.47 -8.92
N LEU A 271 -13.21 -3.57 -9.09
CA LEU A 271 -13.42 -4.56 -8.04
C LEU A 271 -12.09 -5.12 -7.49
N ALA A 272 -11.10 -5.34 -8.36
CA ALA A 272 -9.77 -5.78 -7.96
C ALA A 272 -9.09 -4.83 -6.96
N GLY A 273 -9.48 -3.56 -6.95
CA GLY A 273 -8.95 -2.54 -6.06
C GLY A 273 -9.71 -2.35 -4.74
N MET A 274 -10.96 -2.89 -4.60
CA MET A 274 -11.77 -2.57 -3.41
C MET A 274 -12.60 -3.73 -2.84
N LYS A 275 -12.69 -4.85 -3.52
CA LYS A 275 -13.57 -5.98 -3.11
C LYS A 275 -13.22 -6.60 -1.75
N ASN A 276 -12.04 -6.34 -1.21
CA ASN A 276 -11.62 -6.79 0.11
C ASN A 276 -12.02 -5.81 1.23
N SER A 277 -12.79 -4.78 0.93
CA SER A 277 -13.40 -3.89 1.94
C SER A 277 -14.31 -4.69 2.86
N LYS A 278 -14.36 -4.31 4.14
CA LYS A 278 -15.14 -5.07 5.14
C LYS A 278 -16.65 -4.95 4.92
N VAL A 279 -17.10 -3.76 4.53
CA VAL A 279 -18.49 -3.47 4.16
C VAL A 279 -18.46 -2.63 2.89
N ILE A 280 -19.25 -3.02 1.91
CA ILE A 280 -19.41 -2.33 0.63
C ILE A 280 -20.84 -1.86 0.49
N VAL A 281 -21.02 -0.55 0.34
CA VAL A 281 -22.31 0.09 0.02
C VAL A 281 -22.26 0.58 -1.41
N ALA A 282 -23.25 0.21 -2.23
CA ALA A 282 -23.35 0.64 -3.61
C ALA A 282 -24.60 1.50 -3.84
N ILE A 283 -24.42 2.64 -4.48
CA ILE A 283 -25.51 3.54 -4.93
C ILE A 283 -25.37 3.69 -6.44
N ASN A 284 -26.31 3.15 -7.19
CA ASN A 284 -26.32 3.24 -8.65
C ASN A 284 -27.78 3.27 -9.16
N LYS A 285 -28.04 4.04 -10.20
CA LYS A 285 -29.35 4.08 -10.84
C LYS A 285 -29.66 2.84 -11.69
N ASP A 286 -28.62 2.13 -12.14
CA ASP A 286 -28.72 0.90 -12.92
C ASP A 286 -28.77 -0.30 -11.97
N ALA A 287 -29.92 -0.95 -11.85
CA ALA A 287 -30.13 -2.11 -10.99
C ALA A 287 -29.27 -3.33 -11.41
N GLU A 288 -28.87 -3.41 -12.67
CA GLU A 288 -28.07 -4.50 -13.22
C GLU A 288 -26.55 -4.24 -13.13
N ALA A 289 -26.14 -3.12 -12.52
CA ALA A 289 -24.73 -2.78 -12.39
C ALA A 289 -23.97 -3.86 -11.61
N PRO A 290 -22.85 -4.40 -12.15
CA PRO A 290 -22.09 -5.48 -11.50
C PRO A 290 -21.60 -5.15 -10.08
N ILE A 291 -21.53 -3.87 -9.69
CA ILE A 291 -21.15 -3.45 -8.34
C ILE A 291 -22.07 -4.05 -7.27
N PHE A 292 -23.34 -4.27 -7.57
CA PHE A 292 -24.30 -4.85 -6.65
C PHE A 292 -24.02 -6.32 -6.33
N GLN A 293 -23.26 -7.03 -7.18
CA GLN A 293 -22.88 -8.44 -6.94
C GLN A 293 -21.88 -8.59 -5.78
N VAL A 294 -21.16 -7.50 -5.44
CA VAL A 294 -20.15 -7.48 -4.37
C VAL A 294 -20.55 -6.55 -3.22
N ALA A 295 -21.66 -5.84 -3.33
CA ALA A 295 -22.13 -4.92 -2.30
C ALA A 295 -22.87 -5.68 -1.19
N ASP A 296 -22.56 -5.35 0.08
CA ASP A 296 -23.33 -5.81 1.23
C ASP A 296 -24.67 -5.08 1.33
N TYR A 297 -24.68 -3.80 0.92
CA TYR A 297 -25.88 -2.96 0.86
C TYR A 297 -25.95 -2.25 -0.49
N GLY A 298 -27.07 -2.37 -1.16
CA GLY A 298 -27.33 -1.76 -2.47
C GLY A 298 -28.54 -0.82 -2.42
N LEU A 299 -28.38 0.38 -2.97
CA LEU A 299 -29.47 1.32 -3.19
C LEU A 299 -29.58 1.63 -4.70
N VAL A 300 -30.65 1.15 -5.31
CA VAL A 300 -30.97 1.50 -6.70
C VAL A 300 -31.65 2.86 -6.71
N ALA A 301 -30.85 3.91 -6.92
CA ALA A 301 -31.30 5.29 -6.90
C ALA A 301 -30.36 6.21 -7.68
N ASP A 302 -30.85 7.38 -8.04
CA ASP A 302 -30.01 8.47 -8.54
C ASP A 302 -29.22 9.08 -7.37
N TRP A 303 -27.91 9.18 -7.53
CA TRP A 303 -27.01 9.74 -6.52
C TRP A 303 -27.38 11.19 -6.15
N GLU A 304 -27.92 11.96 -7.10
CA GLU A 304 -28.35 13.36 -6.91
C GLU A 304 -29.41 13.49 -5.79
N LYS A 305 -30.20 12.42 -5.56
CA LYS A 305 -31.19 12.34 -4.48
C LYS A 305 -30.66 11.57 -3.27
N ALA A 306 -29.98 10.46 -3.52
CA ALA A 306 -29.57 9.55 -2.46
C ALA A 306 -28.49 10.15 -1.53
N ILE A 307 -27.48 10.85 -2.09
CA ILE A 307 -26.38 11.38 -1.29
C ILE A 307 -26.83 12.51 -0.36
N PRO A 308 -27.61 13.53 -0.81
CA PRO A 308 -28.14 14.54 0.12
C PRO A 308 -29.00 13.96 1.23
N ALA A 309 -29.85 12.96 0.93
CA ALA A 309 -30.68 12.29 1.92
C ALA A 309 -29.82 11.53 2.94
N LEU A 310 -28.80 10.77 2.49
CA LEU A 310 -27.87 10.09 3.39
C LEU A 310 -27.12 11.08 4.30
N MET A 311 -26.61 12.18 3.73
CA MET A 311 -25.91 13.21 4.52
C MET A 311 -26.82 13.87 5.57
N ALA A 312 -28.13 14.02 5.29
CA ALA A 312 -29.10 14.55 6.22
C ALA A 312 -29.37 13.56 7.39
N GLU A 313 -29.46 12.26 7.09
CA GLU A 313 -29.66 11.22 8.11
C GLU A 313 -28.42 11.07 9.03
N LEU A 314 -27.21 11.19 8.48
CA LEU A 314 -25.96 11.13 9.22
C LEU A 314 -25.75 12.30 10.21
N LYS A 315 -26.56 13.37 10.11
CA LYS A 315 -26.52 14.51 11.05
C LYS A 315 -27.46 14.36 12.25
N LYS A 316 -28.34 13.37 12.24
CA LYS A 316 -29.26 13.06 13.33
C LYS A 316 -28.56 12.27 14.45
#